data_f27824a8f328f781f5e55df9c02e4bb6
#
_entry.id   f27824a8f328f781f5e55df9c02e4bb6
#
_cell.length_a   1.000
_cell.length_b   1.000
_cell.length_c   1.000
_cell.angle_alpha   90.00
_cell.angle_beta   90.00
_cell.angle_gamma   90.00
#
_symmetry.space_group_name_H-M   'P 1'
#
loop_
_entity.id
_entity.type
_entity.pdbx_description
1 polymer ?
#
loop_
_entity_poly.entity_id
_entity_poly.type
_entity_poly.pdbx_seq_one_letter_code
_entity_poly.pdbx_strand_id
1 'polypeptide(L)'
;MLFRSPERLKAIPSWEFHRLGIEEQRARTLHTAARYASYIDRTRDLDGPSAREALMRLPGIGIWTAAVTVGVSHGDPDALPVGDFHVKNTVAWALTGRPRGTDEEMLTTLAVYAGHRWRVVRLLERAGFMAPRFAPKRRLLDVASL
;
A
#
# COMPACT_ATOMS: atom_id res chain seq x y z
N MET A 1 -20.43 -4.37 10.06
CA MET A 1 -20.82 -5.06 8.80
C MET A 1 -19.59 -5.77 8.24
N LEU A 2 -19.65 -7.10 8.03
CA LEU A 2 -18.49 -7.85 7.52
C LEU A 2 -18.60 -7.94 6.00
N PHE A 3 -17.63 -7.39 5.30
CA PHE A 3 -17.46 -7.56 3.85
C PHE A 3 -16.94 -8.98 3.59
N ARG A 4 -17.84 -9.91 3.35
CA ARG A 4 -17.47 -11.32 3.18
C ARG A 4 -17.37 -11.76 1.72
N SER A 5 -17.77 -10.90 0.77
CA SER A 5 -17.66 -11.22 -0.65
C SER A 5 -17.66 -9.96 -1.54
N PRO A 6 -17.10 -10.05 -2.74
CA PRO A 6 -17.16 -8.97 -3.73
C PRO A 6 -18.58 -8.52 -4.08
N GLU A 7 -19.54 -9.46 -4.12
CA GLU A 7 -20.94 -9.17 -4.43
C GLU A 7 -21.57 -8.25 -3.39
N ARG A 8 -21.32 -8.52 -2.11
CA ARG A 8 -21.77 -7.65 -1.03
C ARG A 8 -21.12 -6.26 -1.09
N LEU A 9 -19.84 -6.20 -1.42
CA LEU A 9 -19.13 -4.93 -1.55
C LEU A 9 -19.69 -4.09 -2.71
N LYS A 10 -20.03 -4.72 -3.83
CA LYS A 10 -20.70 -4.05 -4.97
C LYS A 10 -22.07 -3.47 -4.62
N ALA A 11 -22.80 -4.11 -3.72
CA ALA A 11 -24.16 -3.72 -3.33
C ALA A 11 -24.20 -2.55 -2.34
N ILE A 12 -23.08 -2.15 -1.77
CA ILE A 12 -23.02 -1.04 -0.80
C ILE A 12 -23.01 0.29 -1.57
N PRO A 13 -23.98 1.19 -1.30
CA PRO A 13 -23.97 2.51 -1.90
C PRO A 13 -22.75 3.33 -1.48
N SER A 14 -22.25 4.20 -2.36
CA SER A 14 -21.06 5.02 -2.08
C SER A 14 -21.19 5.87 -0.83
N TRP A 15 -22.38 6.38 -0.51
CA TRP A 15 -22.63 7.18 0.67
C TRP A 15 -22.48 6.42 1.99
N GLU A 16 -22.69 5.08 2.00
CA GLU A 16 -22.43 4.27 3.21
C GLU A 16 -20.93 4.22 3.56
N PHE A 17 -20.06 4.22 2.56
CA PHE A 17 -18.62 4.30 2.80
C PHE A 17 -18.23 5.61 3.47
N HIS A 18 -18.88 6.71 3.11
CA HIS A 18 -18.63 8.01 3.73
C HIS A 18 -18.97 8.00 5.23
N ARG A 19 -20.08 7.38 5.62
CA ARG A 19 -20.46 7.19 7.03
C ARG A 19 -19.43 6.37 7.85
N LEU A 20 -18.62 5.56 7.16
CA LEU A 20 -17.52 4.79 7.77
C LEU A 20 -16.18 5.54 7.73
N GLY A 21 -16.17 6.82 7.35
CA GLY A 21 -14.96 7.64 7.22
C GLY A 21 -14.09 7.28 6.01
N ILE A 22 -14.65 6.58 5.02
CA ILE A 22 -13.94 6.21 3.79
C ILE A 22 -14.20 7.28 2.73
N GLU A 23 -13.14 7.93 2.27
CA GLU A 23 -13.19 8.94 1.22
C GLU A 23 -13.74 8.37 -0.09
N GLU A 24 -14.41 9.22 -0.88
CA GLU A 24 -15.05 8.84 -2.14
C GLU A 24 -14.11 8.13 -3.10
N GLN A 25 -12.88 8.61 -3.26
CA GLN A 25 -11.86 7.99 -4.10
C GLN A 25 -11.57 6.54 -3.68
N ARG A 26 -11.44 6.30 -2.38
CA ARG A 26 -11.20 4.95 -1.84
C ARG A 26 -12.41 4.05 -2.01
N ALA A 27 -13.62 4.60 -1.81
CA ALA A 27 -14.87 3.86 -2.06
C ALA A 27 -14.98 3.42 -3.53
N ARG A 28 -14.66 4.31 -4.47
CA ARG A 28 -14.61 3.98 -5.91
C ARG A 28 -13.60 2.86 -6.20
N THR A 29 -12.41 2.92 -5.61
CA THR A 29 -11.38 1.88 -5.76
C THR A 29 -11.86 0.54 -5.22
N LEU A 30 -12.52 0.52 -4.06
CA LEU A 30 -13.13 -0.70 -3.49
C LEU A 30 -14.20 -1.29 -4.40
N HIS A 31 -15.08 -0.45 -4.97
CA HIS A 31 -16.07 -0.90 -5.96
C HIS A 31 -15.41 -1.44 -7.22
N THR A 32 -14.35 -0.80 -7.71
CA THR A 32 -13.56 -1.28 -8.84
C THR A 32 -12.99 -2.66 -8.53
N ALA A 33 -12.32 -2.81 -7.39
CA ALA A 33 -11.76 -4.10 -6.98
C ALA A 33 -12.83 -5.19 -6.88
N ALA A 34 -13.98 -4.87 -6.29
CA ALA A 34 -15.09 -5.82 -6.20
C ALA A 34 -15.66 -6.19 -7.58
N ARG A 35 -15.76 -5.24 -8.52
CA ARG A 35 -16.21 -5.49 -9.89
C ARG A 35 -15.28 -6.41 -10.65
N TYR A 36 -13.98 -6.25 -10.43
CA TYR A 36 -12.93 -7.01 -11.10
C TYR A 36 -12.37 -8.15 -10.24
N ALA A 37 -13.14 -8.63 -9.24
CA ALA A 37 -12.67 -9.65 -8.30
C ALA A 37 -12.10 -10.90 -8.99
N SER A 38 -12.81 -11.45 -9.99
CA SER A 38 -12.32 -12.61 -10.75
C SER A 38 -11.04 -12.33 -11.56
N TYR A 39 -10.83 -11.07 -11.99
CA TYR A 39 -9.57 -10.68 -12.61
C TYR A 39 -8.45 -10.62 -11.57
N ILE A 40 -8.72 -10.05 -10.39
CA ILE A 40 -7.77 -10.00 -9.27
C ILE A 40 -7.42 -11.42 -8.82
N ASP A 41 -8.40 -12.31 -8.69
CA ASP A 41 -8.15 -13.72 -8.30
C ASP A 41 -7.18 -14.43 -9.24
N ARG A 42 -7.26 -14.16 -10.55
CA ARG A 42 -6.32 -14.75 -11.53
C ARG A 42 -4.90 -14.22 -11.39
N THR A 43 -4.68 -13.06 -10.76
CA THR A 43 -3.32 -12.55 -10.55
C THR A 43 -2.50 -13.40 -9.61
N ARG A 44 -3.15 -14.22 -8.76
CA ARG A 44 -2.45 -15.12 -7.82
C ARG A 44 -1.57 -16.17 -8.52
N ASP A 45 -1.88 -16.48 -9.77
CA ASP A 45 -1.15 -17.47 -10.58
C ASP A 45 0.03 -16.83 -11.34
N LEU A 46 0.24 -15.51 -11.20
CA LEU A 46 1.33 -14.75 -11.78
C LEU A 46 2.50 -14.62 -10.79
N ASP A 47 3.68 -14.34 -11.32
CA ASP A 47 4.78 -13.86 -10.48
C ASP A 47 4.51 -12.46 -9.90
N GLY A 48 5.28 -12.06 -8.89
CA GLY A 48 5.08 -10.77 -8.20
C GLY A 48 5.11 -9.56 -9.14
N PRO A 49 6.12 -9.38 -9.99
CA PRO A 49 6.18 -8.30 -10.98
C PRO A 49 4.96 -8.26 -11.91
N SER A 50 4.61 -9.38 -12.51
CA SER A 50 3.45 -9.49 -13.42
C SER A 50 2.12 -9.23 -12.71
N ALA A 51 1.97 -9.70 -11.48
CA ALA A 51 0.80 -9.42 -10.65
C ALA A 51 0.67 -7.92 -10.33
N ARG A 52 1.78 -7.23 -10.02
CA ARG A 52 1.77 -5.77 -9.81
C ARG A 52 1.33 -5.02 -11.06
N GLU A 53 1.87 -5.36 -12.21
CA GLU A 53 1.47 -4.75 -13.48
C GLU A 53 -0.01 -4.99 -13.78
N ALA A 54 -0.50 -6.21 -13.58
CA ALA A 54 -1.89 -6.55 -13.77
C ALA A 54 -2.80 -5.74 -12.85
N LEU A 55 -2.48 -5.60 -11.57
CA LEU A 55 -3.26 -4.80 -10.62
C LEU A 55 -3.27 -3.32 -10.99
N MET A 56 -2.16 -2.75 -11.45
CA MET A 56 -2.08 -1.34 -11.85
C MET A 56 -2.91 -0.98 -13.08
N ARG A 57 -3.41 -1.97 -13.85
CA ARG A 57 -4.38 -1.73 -14.94
C ARG A 57 -5.77 -1.37 -14.42
N LEU A 58 -6.04 -1.60 -13.13
CA LEU A 58 -7.33 -1.28 -12.52
C LEU A 58 -7.38 0.19 -12.07
N PRO A 59 -8.42 0.95 -12.45
CA PRO A 59 -8.57 2.33 -12.00
C PRO A 59 -8.53 2.46 -10.48
N GLY A 60 -7.71 3.38 -9.98
CA GLY A 60 -7.53 3.64 -8.56
C GLY A 60 -6.47 2.76 -7.87
N ILE A 61 -5.88 1.80 -8.57
CA ILE A 61 -4.76 1.00 -8.06
C ILE A 61 -3.45 1.51 -8.63
N GLY A 62 -2.69 2.23 -7.82
CA GLY A 62 -1.37 2.74 -8.17
C GLY A 62 -0.23 1.83 -7.69
N ILE A 63 1.01 2.26 -7.95
CA ILE A 63 2.25 1.54 -7.60
C ILE A 63 2.26 1.11 -6.14
N TRP A 64 1.91 2.02 -5.22
CA TRP A 64 1.89 1.74 -3.79
C TRP A 64 0.91 0.62 -3.43
N THR A 65 -0.34 0.74 -3.89
CA THR A 65 -1.40 -0.26 -3.59
C THR A 65 -1.04 -1.62 -4.18
N ALA A 66 -0.56 -1.66 -5.43
CA ALA A 66 -0.17 -2.90 -6.09
C ALA A 66 1.00 -3.57 -5.36
N ALA A 67 2.03 -2.81 -4.98
CA ALA A 67 3.19 -3.34 -4.26
C ALA A 67 2.81 -3.92 -2.89
N VAL A 68 2.03 -3.18 -2.08
CA VAL A 68 1.58 -3.67 -0.77
C VAL A 68 0.71 -4.92 -0.92
N THR A 69 -0.20 -4.94 -1.90
CA THR A 69 -1.06 -6.09 -2.15
C THR A 69 -0.24 -7.33 -2.50
N VAL A 70 0.66 -7.21 -3.48
CA VAL A 70 1.46 -8.35 -3.98
C VAL A 70 2.51 -8.79 -2.97
N GLY A 71 3.10 -7.86 -2.22
CA GLY A 71 4.00 -8.18 -1.12
C GLY A 71 3.37 -9.11 -0.08
N VAL A 72 2.04 -8.99 0.14
CA VAL A 72 1.29 -9.85 1.07
C VAL A 72 0.73 -11.08 0.37
N SER A 73 0.03 -10.91 -0.76
CA SER A 73 -0.72 -12.00 -1.42
C SER A 73 0.17 -13.01 -2.14
N HIS A 74 1.31 -12.57 -2.68
CA HIS A 74 2.27 -13.42 -3.40
C HIS A 74 3.55 -13.67 -2.59
N GLY A 75 3.70 -13.00 -1.44
CA GLY A 75 4.95 -13.06 -0.67
C GLY A 75 6.15 -12.48 -1.43
N ASP A 76 5.91 -11.56 -2.37
CA ASP A 76 6.98 -10.97 -3.20
C ASP A 76 7.97 -10.20 -2.30
N PRO A 77 9.22 -10.71 -2.16
CA PRO A 77 10.20 -10.12 -1.27
C PRO A 77 10.76 -8.78 -1.78
N ASP A 78 10.44 -8.42 -3.02
CA ASP A 78 10.95 -7.23 -3.69
C ASP A 78 9.87 -6.20 -4.04
N ALA A 79 8.62 -6.41 -3.60
CA ALA A 79 7.47 -5.52 -3.84
C ALA A 79 7.56 -4.23 -3.02
N LEU A 80 8.49 -3.35 -3.37
CA LEU A 80 8.73 -2.09 -2.66
C LEU A 80 7.60 -1.08 -2.93
N PRO A 81 6.92 -0.55 -1.89
CA PRO A 81 5.84 0.42 -2.04
C PRO A 81 6.41 1.84 -2.25
N VAL A 82 6.86 2.12 -3.48
CA VAL A 82 7.35 3.45 -3.88
C VAL A 82 6.23 4.47 -3.71
N GLY A 83 6.57 5.66 -3.22
CA GLY A 83 5.62 6.71 -2.86
C GLY A 83 5.12 6.64 -1.42
N ASP A 84 5.50 5.62 -0.64
CA ASP A 84 5.17 5.57 0.78
C ASP A 84 5.98 6.59 1.58
N PHE A 85 5.25 7.42 2.34
CA PHE A 85 5.89 8.47 3.14
C PHE A 85 6.81 7.90 4.24
N HIS A 86 6.44 6.78 4.84
CA HIS A 86 7.17 6.22 5.97
C HIS A 86 8.34 5.35 5.53
N VAL A 87 8.16 4.52 4.52
CA VAL A 87 9.15 3.53 4.07
C VAL A 87 10.45 4.20 3.67
N LYS A 88 10.43 5.23 2.83
CA LYS A 88 11.64 5.94 2.42
C LYS A 88 12.38 6.60 3.59
N ASN A 89 11.65 7.15 4.55
CA ASN A 89 12.26 7.74 5.74
C ASN A 89 12.83 6.68 6.68
N THR A 90 12.16 5.54 6.83
CA THR A 90 12.68 4.40 7.60
C THR A 90 13.99 3.87 7.01
N VAL A 91 14.06 3.71 5.69
CA VAL A 91 15.27 3.28 4.99
C VAL A 91 16.40 4.29 5.16
N ALA A 92 16.12 5.58 4.94
CA ALA A 92 17.12 6.64 5.12
C ALA A 92 17.65 6.65 6.56
N TRP A 93 16.78 6.60 7.55
CA TRP A 93 17.17 6.58 8.96
C TRP A 93 18.01 5.36 9.32
N ALA A 94 17.53 4.16 8.97
CA ALA A 94 18.18 2.93 9.37
C ALA A 94 19.54 2.67 8.69
N LEU A 95 19.65 3.03 7.39
CA LEU A 95 20.79 2.67 6.58
C LEU A 95 21.78 3.83 6.34
N THR A 96 21.35 5.08 6.55
CA THR A 96 22.21 6.26 6.31
C THR A 96 22.27 7.22 7.49
N GLY A 97 21.50 7.00 8.56
CA GLY A 97 21.40 7.91 9.71
C GLY A 97 20.62 9.21 9.44
N ARG A 98 20.11 9.42 8.22
CA ARG A 98 19.34 10.63 7.88
C ARG A 98 17.86 10.47 8.24
N PRO A 99 17.24 11.48 8.89
CA PRO A 99 15.85 11.36 9.34
C PRO A 99 14.82 11.45 8.20
N ARG A 100 15.26 11.86 7.01
CA ARG A 100 14.42 12.00 5.81
C ARG A 100 15.16 11.47 4.59
N GLY A 101 14.38 10.90 3.65
CA GLY A 101 14.87 10.45 2.36
C GLY A 101 13.83 10.64 1.27
N THR A 102 14.26 10.60 0.02
CA THR A 102 13.41 10.58 -1.17
C THR A 102 13.17 9.14 -1.63
N ASP A 103 12.20 8.93 -2.53
CA ASP A 103 12.00 7.62 -3.14
C ASP A 103 13.21 7.19 -3.98
N GLU A 104 13.87 8.13 -4.66
CA GLU A 104 15.08 7.89 -5.45
C GLU A 104 16.26 7.43 -4.57
N GLU A 105 16.50 8.13 -3.46
CA GLU A 105 17.51 7.75 -2.48
C GLU A 105 17.23 6.37 -1.86
N MET A 106 15.97 6.07 -1.58
CA MET A 106 15.54 4.76 -1.08
C MET A 106 15.87 3.67 -2.09
N LEU A 107 15.51 3.87 -3.37
CA LEU A 107 15.79 2.91 -4.43
C LEU A 107 17.28 2.67 -4.61
N THR A 108 18.09 3.74 -4.59
CA THR A 108 19.55 3.67 -4.68
C THR A 108 20.14 2.91 -3.48
N THR A 109 19.71 3.25 -2.26
CA THR A 109 20.19 2.60 -1.03
C THR A 109 19.84 1.12 -0.99
N LEU A 110 18.65 0.76 -1.48
CA LEU A 110 18.19 -0.64 -1.50
C LEU A 110 18.64 -1.42 -2.74
N ALA A 111 19.36 -0.82 -3.68
CA ALA A 111 19.79 -1.48 -4.91
C ALA A 111 20.64 -2.74 -4.63
N VAL A 112 21.48 -2.72 -3.61
CA VAL A 112 22.32 -3.86 -3.19
C VAL A 112 21.49 -5.05 -2.68
N TYR A 113 20.23 -4.83 -2.34
CA TYR A 113 19.28 -5.84 -1.89
C TYR A 113 18.26 -6.22 -2.96
N ALA A 114 18.56 -5.99 -4.24
CA ALA A 114 17.66 -6.35 -5.34
C ALA A 114 17.18 -7.82 -5.22
N GLY A 115 15.89 -8.03 -5.42
CA GLY A 115 15.22 -9.31 -5.16
C GLY A 115 14.71 -9.49 -3.71
N HIS A 116 15.13 -8.62 -2.77
CA HIS A 116 14.76 -8.70 -1.36
C HIS A 116 14.47 -7.33 -0.72
N ARG A 117 14.29 -6.28 -1.51
CA ARG A 117 14.15 -4.89 -1.02
C ARG A 117 13.01 -4.73 -0.04
N TRP A 118 11.84 -5.31 -0.32
CA TRP A 118 10.70 -5.27 0.58
C TRP A 118 10.95 -6.07 1.87
N ARG A 119 11.61 -7.22 1.75
CA ARG A 119 11.99 -8.02 2.93
C ARG A 119 12.92 -7.24 3.85
N VAL A 120 13.90 -6.51 3.31
CA VAL A 120 14.79 -5.63 4.10
C VAL A 120 13.98 -4.57 4.83
N VAL A 121 13.08 -3.87 4.14
CA VAL A 121 12.20 -2.87 4.77
C VAL A 121 11.41 -3.48 5.94
N ARG A 122 10.79 -4.65 5.73
CA ARG A 122 10.04 -5.33 6.79
C ARG A 122 10.91 -5.73 7.98
N LEU A 123 12.16 -6.11 7.76
CA LEU A 123 13.11 -6.41 8.85
C LEU A 123 13.49 -5.14 9.62
N LEU A 124 13.75 -4.03 8.95
CA LEU A 124 14.03 -2.74 9.59
C LEU A 124 12.85 -2.28 10.45
N GLU A 125 11.63 -2.35 9.95
CA GLU A 125 10.41 -2.00 10.70
C GLU A 125 10.25 -2.89 11.94
N ARG A 126 10.46 -4.20 11.81
CA ARG A 126 10.37 -5.15 12.93
C ARG A 126 11.47 -4.95 13.97
N ALA A 127 12.64 -4.51 13.55
CA ALA A 127 13.75 -4.15 14.45
C ALA A 127 13.52 -2.78 15.14
N GLY A 128 12.40 -2.10 14.85
CA GLY A 128 12.07 -0.83 15.49
C GLY A 128 12.73 0.39 14.87
N PHE A 129 13.36 0.25 13.70
CA PHE A 129 13.90 1.41 12.98
C PHE A 129 12.77 2.23 12.40
N MET A 130 12.41 3.30 13.09
CA MET A 130 11.43 4.29 12.62
C MET A 130 12.08 5.67 12.61
N ALA A 131 11.93 6.38 11.49
CA ALA A 131 12.44 7.74 11.40
C ALA A 131 11.79 8.64 12.47
N PRO A 132 12.54 9.58 13.06
CA PRO A 132 12.00 10.53 14.03
C PRO A 132 10.80 11.29 13.46
N ARG A 133 9.76 11.45 14.28
CA ARG A 133 8.54 12.20 13.92
C ARG A 133 8.72 13.66 14.30
N PHE A 134 8.70 14.56 13.31
CA PHE A 134 8.90 16.00 13.51
C PHE A 134 7.61 16.81 13.42
N ALA A 135 6.46 16.19 13.17
CA ALA A 135 5.20 16.88 13.06
C ALA A 135 4.26 16.55 14.23
N PRO A 136 3.49 17.52 14.74
CA PRO A 136 2.41 17.22 15.69
C PRO A 136 1.41 16.25 15.04
N LYS A 137 0.81 15.37 15.84
CA LYS A 137 -0.26 14.48 15.38
C LYS A 137 -1.37 15.34 14.77
N ARG A 138 -1.66 15.14 13.49
CA ARG A 138 -2.81 15.77 12.85
C ARG A 138 -4.07 15.33 13.60
N ARG A 139 -4.85 16.27 14.11
CA ARG A 139 -6.18 15.93 14.65
C ARG A 139 -6.98 15.26 13.52
N LEU A 140 -7.45 14.05 13.76
CA LEU A 140 -8.41 13.44 12.87
C LEU A 140 -9.64 14.33 12.88
N LEU A 141 -9.99 14.91 11.74
CA LEU A 141 -11.30 15.54 11.57
C LEU A 141 -12.32 14.40 11.69
N ASP A 142 -13.23 14.55 12.61
CA ASP A 142 -14.37 13.65 12.73
C ASP A 142 -15.30 13.90 11.54
N VAL A 143 -15.09 13.14 10.49
CA VAL A 143 -15.88 13.23 9.25
C VAL A 143 -17.33 12.80 9.47
N ALA A 144 -17.63 12.13 10.59
CA ALA A 144 -19.00 11.75 10.96
C ALA A 144 -19.81 12.93 11.51
N SER A 145 -19.17 14.05 11.82
CA SER A 145 -19.82 15.27 12.35
C SER A 145 -20.07 16.35 11.29
N LEU A 146 -19.72 16.09 10.02
CA LEU A 146 -20.02 16.92 8.85
C LEU A 146 -21.26 16.40 8.12
#